data_3b315f9d94539698bf81b338d6cf85e5
#
_entry.id   3b315f9d94539698bf81b338d6cf85e5
#
_cell.length_a   1.000
_cell.length_b   1.000
_cell.length_c   1.000
_cell.angle_alpha   90.00
_cell.angle_beta   90.00
_cell.angle_gamma   90.00
#
_symmetry.space_group_name_H-M   'P 1'
#
loop_
_entity.id
_entity.type
_entity.pdbx_description
1 polymer ?
#
loop_
_entity_poly.entity_id
_entity_poly.type
_entity_poly.pdbx_seq_one_letter_code
_entity_poly.pdbx_strand_id
1 'polypeptide(L)'
;MKITTFKFQFFAGVTIFSLFSGISVCAQSPNETDSLQTEGISSYNRIKINGYLRAGIFGGEKEIRNYYGEGALKLEVPIGMNASAFSEVRYRADGNNNHKFDIREAYVNLNLGKFDFRVGEQIVLWGRADGFNPTNNVTPQDFCVFSPEEDDKRLGNFIVKGVFNLYPFRIEVDWIPVYKSSLFPFIGKPMGDGIVWKNEKQPYRWKDQSFGVKIDLEKPSFDLSLSYYNGLHKYPGIAYEKTPSEILLSQEPYRVHVVGMDFSTSLGNYGLRGEFACSLPEKSNNSIYSVPNKQVEYTLGIDRSWDNFSLIVQYIGKYIPDLTTDIKGNPMERKLNSLNRIVFTQHERWNHSVSVRPALSLLHETLNVELLGLCQFSTKEYFFQPKVRYAIADAVTLTVGGQLFYGPDDRLFGILEKTKNSVFTELKVSF
;
A
#
# COMPACT_ATOMS: atom_id res chain seq x y z
N MET A 1 -8.79 41.25 -22.08
CA MET A 1 -9.37 40.83 -20.80
C MET A 1 -10.82 40.45 -21.06
N LYS A 2 -11.06 39.19 -21.41
CA LYS A 2 -12.41 38.64 -21.62
C LYS A 2 -12.60 37.51 -20.62
N ILE A 3 -13.49 37.75 -19.67
CA ILE A 3 -13.94 36.79 -18.67
C ILE A 3 -14.93 35.88 -19.35
N THR A 4 -14.56 34.62 -19.56
CA THR A 4 -15.46 33.60 -20.10
C THR A 4 -16.07 32.88 -18.91
N THR A 5 -17.35 33.09 -18.71
CA THR A 5 -18.20 32.44 -17.71
C THR A 5 -18.36 30.96 -18.07
N PHE A 6 -17.81 30.08 -17.24
CA PHE A 6 -18.04 28.65 -17.33
C PHE A 6 -19.42 28.33 -16.71
N LYS A 7 -20.36 27.94 -17.54
CA LYS A 7 -21.62 27.34 -17.11
C LYS A 7 -21.38 25.87 -16.77
N PHE A 8 -21.48 25.56 -15.49
CA PHE A 8 -21.59 24.18 -15.02
C PHE A 8 -22.97 23.62 -15.43
N GLN A 9 -23.01 22.70 -16.38
CA GLN A 9 -24.18 21.85 -16.57
C GLN A 9 -24.04 20.62 -15.64
N PHE A 10 -24.81 20.67 -14.56
CA PHE A 10 -25.13 19.49 -13.76
C PHE A 10 -26.03 18.58 -14.61
N PHE A 11 -25.48 17.49 -15.14
CA PHE A 11 -26.30 16.42 -15.69
C PHE A 11 -26.56 15.39 -14.58
N ALA A 12 -27.83 15.25 -14.29
CA ALA A 12 -28.44 14.38 -13.32
C ALA A 12 -28.10 12.90 -13.56
N GLY A 13 -27.44 12.28 -12.59
CA GLY A 13 -27.36 10.84 -12.40
C GLY A 13 -28.07 10.45 -11.11
N VAL A 14 -29.32 10.91 -10.94
CA VAL A 14 -30.21 10.49 -9.84
C VAL A 14 -31.19 9.46 -10.40
N THR A 15 -30.76 8.21 -10.53
CA THR A 15 -31.68 7.09 -10.78
C THR A 15 -31.09 5.76 -10.24
N ILE A 16 -30.52 5.74 -9.04
CA ILE A 16 -30.20 4.50 -8.29
C ILE A 16 -30.66 4.63 -6.83
N PHE A 17 -31.76 5.31 -6.56
CA PHE A 17 -32.27 5.44 -5.19
C PHE A 17 -33.58 4.66 -4.93
N SER A 18 -34.01 3.81 -5.86
CA SER A 18 -35.29 3.10 -5.71
C SER A 18 -35.21 1.58 -5.53
N LEU A 19 -34.02 1.01 -5.26
CA LEU A 19 -33.87 -0.44 -5.01
C LEU A 19 -33.51 -0.82 -3.56
N PHE A 20 -33.41 0.13 -2.65
CA PHE A 20 -33.11 -0.15 -1.24
C PHE A 20 -34.18 0.28 -0.25
N SER A 21 -35.45 0.40 -0.68
CA SER A 21 -36.58 0.67 0.22
C SER A 21 -37.10 -0.62 0.89
N GLY A 22 -36.26 -1.30 1.63
CA GLY A 22 -36.68 -2.54 2.30
C GLY A 22 -35.82 -2.97 3.49
N ILE A 23 -34.76 -2.23 3.83
CA ILE A 23 -33.95 -2.56 4.99
C ILE A 23 -34.05 -1.40 5.98
N SER A 24 -34.98 -1.52 6.94
CA SER A 24 -35.02 -0.65 8.12
C SER A 24 -33.83 -0.97 9.03
N VAL A 25 -32.75 -0.19 8.91
CA VAL A 25 -31.67 -0.19 9.89
C VAL A 25 -32.15 0.64 11.07
N CYS A 26 -32.57 -0.01 12.17
CA CYS A 26 -32.76 0.62 13.44
C CYS A 26 -31.43 1.07 14.01
N ALA A 27 -31.08 2.34 13.87
CA ALA A 27 -30.10 2.99 14.70
C ALA A 27 -30.69 3.21 16.10
N GLN A 28 -30.29 2.41 17.08
CA GLN A 28 -30.58 2.65 18.46
C GLN A 28 -29.49 3.48 19.10
N SER A 29 -29.87 4.69 19.57
CA SER A 29 -29.09 5.48 20.52
C SER A 29 -29.02 4.75 21.87
N PRO A 30 -27.90 4.85 22.61
CA PRO A 30 -27.83 4.27 23.95
C PRO A 30 -28.56 5.17 24.95
N ASN A 31 -29.72 4.77 25.39
CA ASN A 31 -30.31 5.26 26.66
C ASN A 31 -30.11 4.18 27.71
N GLU A 32 -29.34 4.54 28.73
CA GLU A 32 -29.24 3.82 29.98
C GLU A 32 -30.59 3.82 30.71
N THR A 33 -31.08 2.64 31.05
CA THR A 33 -31.69 2.34 32.38
C THR A 33 -32.02 0.85 32.50
N ASP A 34 -31.39 0.24 33.49
CA ASP A 34 -31.77 -0.94 34.29
C ASP A 34 -32.64 -2.05 33.70
N SER A 35 -32.00 -3.20 33.50
CA SER A 35 -32.47 -4.47 34.05
C SER A 35 -31.38 -5.54 33.99
N LEU A 36 -30.82 -5.85 35.16
CA LEU A 36 -30.09 -7.07 35.44
C LEU A 36 -30.97 -8.28 35.08
N GLN A 37 -30.66 -9.04 34.07
CA GLN A 37 -30.72 -10.49 33.96
C GLN A 37 -30.57 -10.97 32.54
N THR A 38 -29.70 -11.99 32.34
CA THR A 38 -29.40 -12.73 31.10
C THR A 38 -28.46 -12.06 30.08
N GLU A 39 -27.35 -11.51 30.52
CA GLU A 39 -26.18 -11.29 29.65
C GLU A 39 -25.22 -12.48 29.72
N GLY A 40 -25.37 -13.41 28.85
CA GLY A 40 -24.40 -14.45 28.79
C GLY A 40 -24.69 -15.46 27.70
N ILE A 41 -24.55 -15.17 26.43
CA ILE A 41 -24.33 -16.12 25.31
C ILE A 41 -24.71 -15.48 23.95
N SER A 42 -25.51 -14.40 23.93
CA SER A 42 -26.10 -13.87 22.70
C SER A 42 -25.22 -12.89 21.87
N SER A 43 -24.09 -12.37 22.39
CA SER A 43 -23.30 -11.40 21.65
C SER A 43 -22.21 -12.03 20.76
N TYR A 44 -21.88 -13.30 20.94
CA TYR A 44 -20.79 -13.98 20.22
C TYR A 44 -21.14 -14.40 18.78
N ASN A 45 -22.42 -14.36 18.38
CA ASN A 45 -22.85 -14.88 17.06
C ASN A 45 -23.43 -13.82 16.12
N ARG A 46 -23.13 -12.53 16.31
CA ARG A 46 -23.65 -11.52 15.38
C ARG A 46 -22.69 -11.29 14.24
N ILE A 47 -23.19 -11.46 13.01
CA ILE A 47 -22.50 -11.03 11.78
C ILE A 47 -22.39 -9.51 11.84
N LYS A 48 -21.15 -8.99 11.68
CA LYS A 48 -20.91 -7.56 11.54
C LYS A 48 -20.81 -7.24 10.05
N ILE A 49 -21.62 -6.27 9.65
CA ILE A 49 -21.63 -5.75 8.28
C ILE A 49 -21.26 -4.28 8.37
N ASN A 50 -20.18 -3.90 7.71
CA ASN A 50 -19.72 -2.53 7.59
C ASN A 50 -19.38 -2.26 6.15
N GLY A 51 -19.29 -1.00 5.78
CA GLY A 51 -18.90 -0.66 4.42
C GLY A 51 -18.76 0.82 4.22
N TYR A 52 -18.52 1.19 2.97
CA TYR A 52 -18.54 2.58 2.56
C TYR A 52 -18.88 2.72 1.08
N LEU A 53 -19.39 3.90 0.76
CA LEU A 53 -19.45 4.42 -0.60
C LEU A 53 -18.56 5.65 -0.68
N ARG A 54 -17.78 5.80 -1.72
CA ARG A 54 -16.96 6.99 -1.94
C ARG A 54 -16.90 7.35 -3.41
N ALA A 55 -16.74 8.64 -3.66
CA ALA A 55 -16.47 9.17 -4.97
C ALA A 55 -15.38 10.21 -4.90
N GLY A 56 -14.47 10.19 -5.87
CA GLY A 56 -13.33 11.09 -5.90
C GLY A 56 -13.02 11.58 -7.30
N ILE A 57 -12.41 12.77 -7.37
CA ILE A 57 -11.93 13.38 -8.60
C ILE A 57 -10.49 13.87 -8.38
N PHE A 58 -9.62 13.63 -9.37
CA PHE A 58 -8.23 14.05 -9.41
C PHE A 58 -8.02 14.95 -10.62
N GLY A 59 -7.81 16.24 -10.37
CA GLY A 59 -7.56 17.25 -11.40
C GLY A 59 -6.06 17.50 -11.57
N GLY A 60 -5.56 17.40 -12.80
CA GLY A 60 -4.25 17.88 -13.18
C GLY A 60 -4.28 19.35 -13.61
N GLU A 61 -3.16 19.86 -14.14
CA GLU A 61 -3.01 21.27 -14.53
C GLU A 61 -4.02 21.69 -15.63
N LYS A 62 -4.28 20.81 -16.60
CA LYS A 62 -5.12 21.12 -17.78
C LYS A 62 -6.24 20.12 -18.01
N GLU A 63 -6.31 19.04 -17.26
CA GLU A 63 -7.21 17.92 -17.49
C GLU A 63 -7.59 17.21 -16.19
N ILE A 64 -8.69 16.48 -16.21
CA ILE A 64 -9.04 15.53 -15.16
C ILE A 64 -8.17 14.29 -15.36
N ARG A 65 -7.32 14.00 -14.38
CA ARG A 65 -6.42 12.84 -14.40
C ARG A 65 -7.18 11.54 -14.18
N ASN A 66 -8.09 11.56 -13.21
CA ASN A 66 -8.97 10.44 -12.91
C ASN A 66 -10.20 10.90 -12.12
N TYR A 67 -11.29 10.15 -12.23
CA TYR A 67 -12.41 10.21 -11.30
C TYR A 67 -12.92 8.80 -11.06
N TYR A 68 -13.50 8.56 -9.91
CA TYR A 68 -13.99 7.23 -9.57
C TYR A 68 -15.18 7.26 -8.64
N GLY A 69 -15.97 6.19 -8.71
CA GLY A 69 -16.93 5.77 -7.70
C GLY A 69 -16.54 4.40 -7.18
N GLU A 70 -16.57 4.20 -5.87
CA GLU A 70 -16.21 2.94 -5.25
C GLU A 70 -17.19 2.60 -4.13
N GLY A 71 -17.58 1.33 -4.06
CA GLY A 71 -18.30 0.75 -2.94
C GLY A 71 -17.52 -0.40 -2.35
N ALA A 72 -17.48 -0.49 -1.02
CA ALA A 72 -16.88 -1.60 -0.30
C ALA A 72 -17.85 -2.17 0.72
N LEU A 73 -17.88 -3.49 0.82
CA LEU A 73 -18.62 -4.24 1.83
C LEU A 73 -17.65 -5.09 2.63
N LYS A 74 -17.71 -4.98 3.96
CA LYS A 74 -16.92 -5.75 4.91
C LYS A 74 -17.85 -6.63 5.73
N LEU A 75 -17.55 -7.93 5.73
CA LEU A 75 -18.30 -8.93 6.48
C LEU A 75 -17.35 -9.58 7.48
N GLU A 76 -17.74 -9.62 8.75
CA GLU A 76 -17.07 -10.38 9.78
C GLU A 76 -18.09 -11.36 10.38
N VAL A 77 -17.80 -12.65 10.23
CA VAL A 77 -18.69 -13.74 10.65
C VAL A 77 -17.99 -14.55 11.74
N PRO A 78 -18.41 -14.47 13.00
CA PRO A 78 -17.92 -15.37 14.04
C PRO A 78 -18.42 -16.80 13.76
N ILE A 79 -17.54 -17.81 13.92
CA ILE A 79 -17.81 -19.23 13.69
C ILE A 79 -17.50 -19.97 15.00
N GLY A 80 -18.50 -20.04 15.87
CA GLY A 80 -18.29 -20.58 17.21
C GLY A 80 -17.37 -19.70 18.06
N MET A 81 -16.67 -20.29 19.05
CA MET A 81 -15.83 -19.53 20.01
C MET A 81 -14.40 -19.27 19.49
N ASN A 82 -13.91 -20.09 18.59
CA ASN A 82 -12.48 -20.12 18.24
C ASN A 82 -12.20 -19.78 16.78
N ALA A 83 -13.20 -19.51 15.97
CA ALA A 83 -13.02 -19.21 14.56
C ALA A 83 -13.83 -17.98 14.13
N SER A 84 -13.35 -17.28 13.11
CA SER A 84 -14.08 -16.22 12.42
C SER A 84 -13.69 -16.19 10.94
N ALA A 85 -14.61 -15.71 10.11
CA ALA A 85 -14.32 -15.40 8.71
C ALA A 85 -14.44 -13.89 8.48
N PHE A 86 -13.58 -13.34 7.65
CA PHE A 86 -13.62 -11.95 7.23
C PHE A 86 -13.58 -11.87 5.72
N SER A 87 -14.33 -10.93 5.15
CA SER A 87 -14.24 -10.59 3.74
C SER A 87 -14.42 -9.09 3.52
N GLU A 88 -13.57 -8.49 2.71
CA GLU A 88 -13.74 -7.15 2.15
C GLU A 88 -13.79 -7.24 0.62
N VAL A 89 -14.95 -6.90 0.10
CA VAL A 89 -15.20 -6.88 -1.35
C VAL A 89 -15.35 -5.44 -1.80
N ARG A 90 -14.72 -5.08 -2.91
CA ARG A 90 -14.76 -3.75 -3.49
C ARG A 90 -15.24 -3.79 -4.94
N TYR A 91 -16.04 -2.81 -5.30
CA TYR A 91 -16.35 -2.50 -6.68
C TYR A 91 -15.95 -1.06 -6.95
N ARG A 92 -15.13 -0.85 -7.97
CA ARG A 92 -14.65 0.47 -8.37
C ARG A 92 -14.89 0.69 -9.85
N ALA A 93 -15.47 1.82 -10.18
CA ALA A 93 -15.64 2.33 -11.55
C ALA A 93 -14.77 3.58 -11.71
N ASP A 94 -13.80 3.53 -12.61
CA ASP A 94 -12.92 4.64 -12.96
C ASP A 94 -13.39 5.35 -14.24
N GLY A 95 -12.98 6.62 -14.42
CA GLY A 95 -13.40 7.48 -15.51
C GLY A 95 -13.10 7.02 -16.94
N ASN A 96 -12.36 5.94 -17.11
CA ASN A 96 -12.02 5.36 -18.42
C ASN A 96 -12.88 4.13 -18.75
N ASN A 97 -14.11 4.02 -18.23
CA ASN A 97 -14.96 2.83 -18.32
C ASN A 97 -14.28 1.55 -17.79
N ASN A 98 -13.34 1.70 -16.90
CA ASN A 98 -12.67 0.58 -16.28
C ASN A 98 -13.43 0.21 -14.99
N HIS A 99 -14.08 -0.96 -15.02
CA HIS A 99 -14.84 -1.50 -13.91
C HIS A 99 -14.06 -2.64 -13.29
N LYS A 100 -13.71 -2.51 -12.02
CA LYS A 100 -12.96 -3.52 -11.28
C LYS A 100 -13.78 -4.01 -10.10
N PHE A 101 -14.05 -5.30 -10.07
CA PHE A 101 -14.50 -6.02 -8.90
C PHE A 101 -13.30 -6.71 -8.27
N ASP A 102 -13.07 -6.50 -6.99
CA ASP A 102 -11.88 -6.96 -6.29
C ASP A 102 -12.25 -7.52 -4.91
N ILE A 103 -11.67 -8.65 -4.58
CA ILE A 103 -11.68 -9.18 -3.22
C ILE A 103 -10.38 -8.69 -2.59
N ARG A 104 -10.48 -7.65 -1.77
CA ARG A 104 -9.29 -7.08 -1.11
C ARG A 104 -8.72 -8.01 -0.07
N GLU A 105 -9.61 -8.57 0.76
CA GLU A 105 -9.28 -9.58 1.76
C GLU A 105 -10.42 -10.58 1.89
N ALA A 106 -10.09 -11.85 2.02
CA ALA A 106 -11.03 -12.92 2.34
C ALA A 106 -10.29 -14.06 3.04
N TYR A 107 -10.46 -14.19 4.34
CA TYR A 107 -9.73 -15.17 5.13
C TYR A 107 -10.55 -15.74 6.28
N VAL A 108 -10.10 -16.88 6.79
CA VAL A 108 -10.61 -17.52 7.99
C VAL A 108 -9.53 -17.45 9.06
N ASN A 109 -9.91 -17.02 10.26
CA ASN A 109 -9.10 -17.10 11.48
C ASN A 109 -9.51 -18.30 12.30
N LEU A 110 -8.52 -18.93 12.95
CA LEU A 110 -8.71 -20.00 13.93
C LEU A 110 -7.77 -19.76 15.11
N ASN A 111 -8.34 -19.63 16.32
CA ASN A 111 -7.60 -19.36 17.55
C ASN A 111 -7.62 -20.62 18.42
N LEU A 112 -6.47 -21.23 18.66
CA LEU A 112 -6.30 -22.48 19.42
C LEU A 112 -5.35 -22.24 20.62
N GLY A 113 -5.80 -21.50 21.60
CA GLY A 113 -5.02 -21.17 22.78
C GLY A 113 -3.80 -20.31 22.47
N LYS A 114 -2.61 -20.91 22.41
CA LYS A 114 -1.38 -20.19 22.07
C LYS A 114 -1.13 -20.09 20.57
N PHE A 115 -1.91 -20.76 19.75
CA PHE A 115 -1.75 -20.80 18.31
C PHE A 115 -2.90 -20.07 17.63
N ASP A 116 -2.55 -19.15 16.73
CA ASP A 116 -3.49 -18.48 15.84
C ASP A 116 -3.15 -18.84 14.41
N PHE A 117 -4.16 -19.20 13.63
CA PHE A 117 -4.01 -19.45 12.20
C PHE A 117 -4.91 -18.51 11.41
N ARG A 118 -4.40 -18.04 10.27
CA ARG A 118 -5.18 -17.28 9.31
C ARG A 118 -4.88 -17.78 7.90
N VAL A 119 -5.91 -18.12 7.15
CA VAL A 119 -5.77 -18.67 5.80
C VAL A 119 -6.68 -17.91 4.84
N GLY A 120 -6.13 -17.45 3.75
CA GLY A 120 -6.85 -16.77 2.68
C GLY A 120 -6.14 -15.54 2.14
N GLU A 121 -6.86 -14.77 1.32
CA GLU A 121 -6.39 -13.49 0.78
C GLU A 121 -6.34 -12.46 1.90
N GLN A 122 -5.16 -11.94 2.22
CA GLN A 122 -4.96 -11.04 3.34
C GLN A 122 -3.81 -10.06 3.10
N ILE A 123 -3.87 -8.92 3.77
CA ILE A 123 -2.80 -7.92 3.81
C ILE A 123 -1.99 -8.15 5.08
N VAL A 124 -0.71 -8.48 4.94
CA VAL A 124 0.23 -8.68 6.06
C VAL A 124 1.30 -7.61 5.98
N LEU A 125 1.44 -6.82 7.03
CA LEU A 125 2.41 -5.74 7.11
C LEU A 125 3.48 -6.09 8.15
N TRP A 126 4.71 -6.12 7.69
CA TRP A 126 5.88 -6.17 8.55
C TRP A 126 6.50 -4.78 8.67
N GLY A 127 7.13 -4.53 9.81
CA GLY A 127 7.76 -3.25 10.10
C GLY A 127 6.89 -2.29 10.91
N ARG A 128 7.53 -1.29 11.51
CA ARG A 128 6.95 -0.29 12.42
C ARG A 128 7.18 1.15 11.98
N ALA A 129 7.93 1.37 10.90
CA ALA A 129 8.17 2.70 10.35
C ALA A 129 6.92 3.26 9.67
N ASP A 130 6.84 4.57 9.51
CA ASP A 130 5.70 5.26 8.94
C ASP A 130 5.80 5.35 7.41
N GLY A 131 5.15 4.41 6.71
CA GLY A 131 5.02 4.42 5.24
C GLY A 131 6.23 3.86 4.46
N PHE A 132 7.44 3.96 5.01
CA PHE A 132 8.68 3.47 4.38
C PHE A 132 9.25 2.29 5.16
N ASN A 133 8.76 1.09 4.86
CA ASN A 133 9.03 -0.14 5.60
C ASN A 133 9.90 -1.10 4.79
N PRO A 134 11.23 -1.07 4.95
CA PRO A 134 12.14 -2.00 4.28
C PRO A 134 11.88 -3.47 4.58
N THR A 135 11.36 -3.77 5.78
CA THR A 135 11.05 -5.13 6.22
C THR A 135 9.76 -5.69 5.61
N ASN A 136 8.89 -4.85 5.03
CA ASN A 136 7.62 -5.27 4.45
C ASN A 136 7.79 -5.89 3.04
N ASN A 137 8.06 -7.19 2.97
CA ASN A 137 8.27 -7.93 1.73
C ASN A 137 7.09 -8.81 1.31
N VAL A 138 6.08 -8.99 2.18
CA VAL A 138 4.97 -9.94 2.00
C VAL A 138 3.84 -9.35 1.16
N THR A 139 3.54 -8.06 1.33
CA THR A 139 2.39 -7.40 0.70
C THR A 139 2.78 -6.65 -0.57
N PRO A 140 2.25 -7.02 -1.75
CA PRO A 140 2.43 -6.25 -2.98
C PRO A 140 1.61 -4.95 -2.97
N GLN A 141 1.90 -4.03 -3.91
CA GLN A 141 1.30 -2.70 -3.99
C GLN A 141 0.80 -2.38 -5.40
N ASP A 142 -0.30 -1.64 -5.48
CA ASP A 142 -0.84 -1.08 -6.73
C ASP A 142 -0.50 0.42 -6.81
N PHE A 143 0.53 0.75 -7.59
CA PHE A 143 0.91 2.15 -7.85
C PHE A 143 0.06 2.81 -8.96
N CYS A 144 -0.86 2.06 -9.57
CA CYS A 144 -1.77 2.61 -10.59
C CYS A 144 -2.95 3.33 -9.96
N VAL A 145 -3.37 2.93 -8.75
CA VAL A 145 -4.55 3.46 -8.09
C VAL A 145 -4.42 4.97 -7.79
N PHE A 146 -5.49 5.71 -8.04
CA PHE A 146 -5.68 7.08 -7.57
C PHE A 146 -6.53 7.03 -6.30
N SER A 147 -5.94 7.37 -5.18
CA SER A 147 -6.63 7.44 -3.89
C SER A 147 -5.89 8.41 -2.96
N PRO A 148 -6.58 9.15 -2.09
CA PRO A 148 -5.98 9.93 -1.03
C PRO A 148 -5.39 9.06 0.09
N GLU A 149 -5.76 7.76 0.15
CA GLU A 149 -5.36 6.85 1.21
C GLU A 149 -4.24 5.90 0.73
N GLU A 150 -3.12 5.88 1.48
CA GLU A 150 -1.98 5.01 1.17
C GLU A 150 -2.33 3.51 1.28
N ASP A 151 -3.25 3.15 2.17
CA ASP A 151 -3.69 1.77 2.36
C ASP A 151 -4.36 1.17 1.12
N ASP A 152 -4.95 1.99 0.28
CA ASP A 152 -5.59 1.54 -0.96
C ASP A 152 -4.61 0.99 -1.99
N LYS A 153 -3.33 1.34 -1.86
CA LYS A 153 -2.26 0.79 -2.70
C LYS A 153 -1.89 -0.65 -2.33
N ARG A 154 -2.29 -1.14 -1.15
CA ARG A 154 -1.96 -2.49 -0.71
C ARG A 154 -2.85 -3.52 -1.37
N LEU A 155 -2.24 -4.56 -1.89
CA LEU A 155 -2.94 -5.70 -2.50
C LEU A 155 -2.91 -6.87 -1.52
N GLY A 156 -4.06 -7.50 -1.29
CA GLY A 156 -4.13 -8.77 -0.59
C GLY A 156 -3.29 -9.83 -1.30
N ASN A 157 -2.78 -10.79 -0.55
CA ASN A 157 -2.06 -11.94 -1.07
C ASN A 157 -2.60 -13.20 -0.39
N PHE A 158 -2.66 -14.33 -1.10
CA PHE A 158 -3.07 -15.57 -0.49
C PHE A 158 -1.95 -16.10 0.42
N ILE A 159 -2.22 -16.18 1.70
CA ILE A 159 -1.23 -16.55 2.73
C ILE A 159 -1.85 -17.56 3.68
N VAL A 160 -1.06 -18.57 4.05
CA VAL A 160 -1.29 -19.40 5.21
C VAL A 160 -0.36 -18.91 6.31
N LYS A 161 -0.96 -18.28 7.30
CA LYS A 161 -0.27 -17.65 8.42
C LYS A 161 -0.48 -18.45 9.69
N GLY A 162 0.59 -18.77 10.39
CA GLY A 162 0.57 -19.34 11.71
C GLY A 162 1.30 -18.44 12.70
N VAL A 163 0.73 -18.26 13.90
CA VAL A 163 1.32 -17.47 14.97
C VAL A 163 1.35 -18.30 16.24
N PHE A 164 2.49 -18.34 16.90
CA PHE A 164 2.67 -18.93 18.22
C PHE A 164 2.95 -17.83 19.26
N ASN A 165 2.05 -17.69 20.21
CA ASN A 165 2.11 -16.68 21.26
C ASN A 165 2.71 -17.27 22.55
N LEU A 166 3.90 -16.79 22.91
CA LEU A 166 4.63 -17.18 24.13
C LEU A 166 5.27 -15.93 24.74
N TYR A 167 4.48 -15.16 25.48
CA TYR A 167 4.96 -13.92 26.09
C TYR A 167 6.31 -14.08 26.78
N PRO A 168 7.30 -13.18 26.54
CA PRO A 168 7.22 -11.96 25.73
C PRO A 168 7.50 -12.17 24.22
N PHE A 169 7.53 -13.40 23.75
CA PHE A 169 7.79 -13.71 22.36
C PHE A 169 6.50 -14.04 21.60
N ARG A 170 6.47 -13.62 20.34
CA ARG A 170 5.47 -14.00 19.35
C ARG A 170 6.19 -14.44 18.07
N ILE A 171 5.91 -15.65 17.61
CA ILE A 171 6.53 -16.22 16.41
C ILE A 171 5.47 -16.32 15.32
N GLU A 172 5.71 -15.68 14.20
CA GLU A 172 4.85 -15.68 13.03
C GLU A 172 5.54 -16.43 11.87
N VAL A 173 4.81 -17.28 11.20
CA VAL A 173 5.24 -18.01 10.00
C VAL A 173 4.22 -17.80 8.91
N ASP A 174 4.65 -17.30 7.76
CA ASP A 174 3.84 -17.05 6.59
C ASP A 174 4.27 -17.94 5.43
N TRP A 175 3.34 -18.70 4.87
CA TRP A 175 3.52 -19.42 3.62
C TRP A 175 2.66 -18.79 2.53
N ILE A 176 3.32 -18.39 1.44
CA ILE A 176 2.72 -17.71 0.29
C ILE A 176 2.85 -18.64 -0.92
N PRO A 177 1.83 -19.48 -1.20
CA PRO A 177 1.90 -20.49 -2.30
C PRO A 177 1.82 -19.87 -3.69
N VAL A 178 1.26 -18.66 -3.80
CA VAL A 178 0.99 -18.00 -5.08
C VAL A 178 1.68 -16.67 -5.14
N TYR A 179 2.51 -16.46 -6.15
CA TYR A 179 3.16 -15.18 -6.37
C TYR A 179 2.19 -14.14 -6.92
N LYS A 180 2.22 -12.93 -6.34
CA LYS A 180 1.50 -11.75 -6.80
C LYS A 180 2.48 -10.57 -6.87
N SER A 181 2.61 -9.97 -8.04
CA SER A 181 3.47 -8.80 -8.24
C SER A 181 2.76 -7.50 -7.91
N SER A 182 3.54 -6.48 -7.55
CA SER A 182 3.07 -5.11 -7.52
C SER A 182 2.79 -4.58 -8.92
N LEU A 183 1.85 -3.64 -9.03
CA LEU A 183 1.41 -3.04 -10.28
C LEU A 183 2.03 -1.64 -10.45
N PHE A 184 2.65 -1.41 -11.61
CA PHE A 184 3.26 -0.11 -11.95
C PHE A 184 2.53 0.56 -13.12
N PRO A 185 2.38 1.89 -13.14
CA PRO A 185 1.57 2.60 -14.14
C PRO A 185 2.13 2.57 -15.56
N PHE A 186 3.37 2.16 -15.75
CA PHE A 186 4.03 2.04 -17.05
C PHE A 186 4.06 0.60 -17.59
N ILE A 187 3.79 -0.41 -16.76
CA ILE A 187 3.70 -1.81 -17.20
C ILE A 187 2.40 -2.02 -18.00
N GLY A 188 2.51 -2.70 -19.14
CA GLY A 188 1.38 -2.95 -20.06
C GLY A 188 1.04 -1.77 -20.97
N LYS A 189 1.70 -0.61 -20.82
CA LYS A 189 1.48 0.54 -21.72
C LYS A 189 2.46 0.52 -22.90
N PRO A 190 2.05 1.06 -24.08
CA PRO A 190 2.95 1.18 -25.24
C PRO A 190 4.22 1.98 -24.87
N MET A 191 5.38 1.46 -25.27
CA MET A 191 6.68 2.09 -25.00
C MET A 191 7.41 2.59 -26.24
N GLY A 192 6.75 2.55 -27.40
CA GLY A 192 7.22 2.92 -28.72
C GLY A 192 6.81 1.91 -29.78
N ASP A 193 7.07 2.22 -31.05
CA ASP A 193 6.72 1.35 -32.17
C ASP A 193 7.50 0.02 -32.11
N GLY A 194 6.79 -1.07 -32.33
CA GLY A 194 7.35 -2.41 -32.30
C GLY A 194 7.75 -2.95 -30.91
N ILE A 195 7.35 -2.26 -29.82
CA ILE A 195 7.57 -2.71 -28.45
C ILE A 195 6.25 -3.07 -27.82
N VAL A 196 6.05 -4.35 -27.51
CA VAL A 196 4.79 -4.91 -27.02
C VAL A 196 5.03 -5.65 -25.69
N TRP A 197 4.08 -5.53 -24.76
CA TRP A 197 4.11 -6.34 -23.54
C TRP A 197 3.51 -7.72 -23.78
N LYS A 198 4.20 -8.77 -23.31
CA LYS A 198 3.61 -10.12 -23.26
C LYS A 198 2.46 -10.12 -22.28
N ASN A 199 1.29 -10.54 -22.76
CA ASN A 199 0.11 -10.71 -21.91
C ASN A 199 0.08 -12.14 -21.34
N GLU A 200 1.14 -12.53 -20.65
CA GLU A 200 1.22 -13.86 -20.05
C GLU A 200 0.85 -13.81 -18.58
N LYS A 201 -0.17 -14.61 -18.20
CA LYS A 201 -0.38 -14.92 -16.79
C LYS A 201 0.78 -15.78 -16.31
N GLN A 202 1.46 -15.39 -15.25
CA GLN A 202 2.49 -16.20 -14.62
C GLN A 202 1.87 -17.56 -14.19
N PRO A 203 2.41 -18.70 -14.67
CA PRO A 203 1.90 -20.00 -14.26
C PRO A 203 2.23 -20.24 -12.78
N TYR A 204 1.29 -20.82 -12.05
CA TYR A 204 1.54 -21.25 -10.67
C TYR A 204 2.49 -22.42 -10.65
N ARG A 205 3.66 -22.26 -10.03
CA ARG A 205 4.67 -23.31 -9.89
C ARG A 205 5.06 -23.47 -8.43
N TRP A 206 5.21 -24.69 -7.97
CA TRP A 206 5.66 -24.97 -6.61
C TRP A 206 6.98 -24.27 -6.22
N LYS A 207 7.87 -24.11 -7.18
CA LYS A 207 9.14 -23.39 -6.97
C LYS A 207 8.98 -21.87 -6.74
N ASP A 208 7.81 -21.31 -7.05
CA ASP A 208 7.54 -19.87 -6.97
C ASP A 208 6.93 -19.48 -5.61
N GLN A 209 6.68 -20.46 -4.72
CA GLN A 209 6.20 -20.20 -3.37
C GLN A 209 7.23 -19.45 -2.53
N SER A 210 6.72 -18.69 -1.56
CA SER A 210 7.54 -17.89 -0.66
C SER A 210 7.23 -18.22 0.79
N PHE A 211 8.21 -18.01 1.67
CA PHE A 211 8.12 -18.23 3.11
C PHE A 211 8.65 -17.02 3.86
N GLY A 212 7.97 -16.70 4.93
CA GLY A 212 8.38 -15.68 5.87
C GLY A 212 8.35 -16.19 7.30
N VAL A 213 9.30 -15.75 8.11
CA VAL A 213 9.32 -16.00 9.56
C VAL A 213 9.63 -14.69 10.26
N LYS A 214 8.90 -14.38 11.30
CA LYS A 214 9.11 -13.21 12.14
C LYS A 214 9.02 -13.59 13.60
N ILE A 215 9.96 -13.11 14.39
CA ILE A 215 10.00 -13.29 15.85
C ILE A 215 9.91 -11.90 16.46
N ASP A 216 8.84 -11.66 17.18
CA ASP A 216 8.62 -10.43 17.94
C ASP A 216 8.98 -10.65 19.41
N LEU A 217 9.70 -9.72 20.01
CA LEU A 217 9.88 -9.54 21.44
C LEU A 217 9.05 -8.34 21.85
N GLU A 218 8.00 -8.55 22.63
CA GLU A 218 7.03 -7.54 23.05
C GLU A 218 7.18 -7.26 24.53
N LYS A 219 7.64 -6.05 24.88
CA LYS A 219 7.76 -5.57 26.27
C LYS A 219 7.05 -4.22 26.40
N PRO A 220 6.60 -3.82 27.59
CA PRO A 220 5.81 -2.60 27.79
C PRO A 220 6.43 -1.30 27.26
N SER A 221 7.76 -1.21 27.17
CA SER A 221 8.46 0.01 26.71
C SER A 221 9.36 -0.22 25.49
N PHE A 222 9.46 -1.45 25.01
CA PHE A 222 10.38 -1.78 23.94
C PHE A 222 9.92 -3.02 23.17
N ASP A 223 9.69 -2.84 21.90
CA ASP A 223 9.40 -3.91 20.96
C ASP A 223 10.57 -4.09 20.00
N LEU A 224 10.91 -5.33 19.71
CA LEU A 224 11.93 -5.71 18.73
C LEU A 224 11.43 -6.87 17.89
N SER A 225 11.68 -6.84 16.59
CA SER A 225 11.41 -7.98 15.73
C SER A 225 12.62 -8.34 14.89
N LEU A 226 12.78 -9.63 14.67
CA LEU A 226 13.70 -10.19 13.68
C LEU A 226 12.88 -10.95 12.65
N SER A 227 13.18 -10.75 11.37
CA SER A 227 12.44 -11.37 10.29
C SER A 227 13.34 -11.94 9.21
N TYR A 228 12.86 -12.99 8.59
CA TYR A 228 13.49 -13.59 7.42
C TYR A 228 12.43 -13.92 6.37
N TYR A 229 12.67 -13.48 5.14
CA TYR A 229 11.83 -13.78 3.99
C TYR A 229 12.65 -14.47 2.91
N ASN A 230 12.12 -15.54 2.35
CA ASN A 230 12.65 -16.22 1.18
C ASN A 230 11.53 -16.42 0.17
N GLY A 231 11.61 -15.73 -0.96
CA GLY A 231 10.56 -15.83 -1.97
C GLY A 231 10.81 -14.95 -3.19
N LEU A 232 9.82 -14.93 -4.07
CA LEU A 232 9.81 -14.00 -5.19
C LEU A 232 9.54 -12.59 -4.68
N HIS A 233 10.37 -11.65 -5.13
CA HIS A 233 10.23 -10.25 -4.73
C HIS A 233 8.98 -9.62 -5.33
N LYS A 234 8.27 -8.78 -4.54
CA LYS A 234 7.04 -8.10 -4.99
C LYS A 234 7.22 -7.16 -6.18
N TYR A 235 8.43 -6.67 -6.44
CA TYR A 235 8.76 -5.84 -7.60
C TYR A 235 9.51 -6.70 -8.62
N PRO A 236 8.85 -7.18 -9.70
CA PRO A 236 9.53 -7.95 -10.74
C PRO A 236 10.43 -7.06 -11.58
N GLY A 237 11.49 -7.61 -12.12
CA GLY A 237 12.26 -6.97 -13.16
C GLY A 237 11.53 -6.95 -14.50
N ILE A 238 12.09 -6.20 -15.45
CA ILE A 238 11.61 -6.13 -16.82
C ILE A 238 12.68 -6.74 -17.71
N ALA A 239 12.32 -7.78 -18.44
CA ALA A 239 13.14 -8.42 -19.47
C ALA A 239 12.58 -8.20 -20.86
N TYR A 240 13.36 -8.48 -21.90
CA TYR A 240 12.87 -8.45 -23.27
C TYR A 240 13.34 -9.66 -24.07
N GLU A 241 12.54 -9.98 -25.06
CA GLU A 241 12.87 -10.94 -26.10
C GLU A 241 12.70 -10.26 -27.45
N LYS A 242 13.71 -10.37 -28.32
CA LYS A 242 13.67 -9.81 -29.68
C LYS A 242 13.16 -10.88 -30.64
N THR A 243 12.05 -10.62 -31.30
CA THR A 243 11.56 -11.41 -32.43
C THR A 243 11.89 -10.71 -33.75
N PRO A 244 11.70 -11.35 -34.91
CA PRO A 244 11.94 -10.72 -36.21
C PRO A 244 11.10 -9.48 -36.49
N SER A 245 9.89 -9.39 -35.87
CA SER A 245 8.91 -8.33 -36.12
C SER A 245 8.78 -7.31 -35.00
N GLU A 246 9.12 -7.69 -33.74
CA GLU A 246 8.83 -6.87 -32.58
C GLU A 246 9.73 -7.19 -31.39
N ILE A 247 9.71 -6.32 -30.40
CA ILE A 247 10.37 -6.52 -29.10
C ILE A 247 9.29 -6.81 -28.07
N LEU A 248 9.35 -8.00 -27.47
CA LEU A 248 8.40 -8.45 -26.43
C LEU A 248 8.98 -8.17 -25.06
N LEU A 249 8.29 -7.32 -24.29
CA LEU A 249 8.62 -7.07 -22.88
C LEU A 249 7.86 -8.05 -21.98
N SER A 250 8.51 -8.52 -20.93
CA SER A 250 7.90 -9.38 -19.92
C SER A 250 8.33 -8.96 -18.52
N GLN A 251 7.48 -9.25 -17.54
CA GLN A 251 7.86 -9.16 -16.13
C GLN A 251 8.64 -10.42 -15.75
N GLU A 252 9.80 -10.25 -15.15
CA GLU A 252 10.67 -11.34 -14.71
C GLU A 252 10.77 -11.36 -13.18
N PRO A 253 10.01 -12.22 -12.50
CA PRO A 253 10.13 -12.40 -11.06
C PRO A 253 11.49 -13.01 -10.70
N TYR A 254 12.09 -12.54 -9.63
CA TYR A 254 13.35 -13.07 -9.10
C TYR A 254 13.22 -13.42 -7.62
N ARG A 255 13.97 -14.42 -7.19
CA ARG A 255 14.00 -14.86 -5.80
C ARG A 255 14.99 -14.02 -4.99
N VAL A 256 14.60 -13.70 -3.76
CA VAL A 256 15.39 -12.91 -2.83
C VAL A 256 15.34 -13.51 -1.43
N HIS A 257 16.45 -13.41 -0.71
CA HIS A 257 16.51 -13.60 0.73
C HIS A 257 16.56 -12.23 1.38
N VAL A 258 15.66 -11.95 2.32
CA VAL A 258 15.66 -10.71 3.08
C VAL A 258 15.77 -11.04 4.55
N VAL A 259 16.79 -10.48 5.20
CA VAL A 259 16.92 -10.48 6.66
C VAL A 259 16.53 -9.10 7.15
N GLY A 260 15.56 -9.04 8.05
CA GLY A 260 15.01 -7.79 8.56
C GLY A 260 15.07 -7.71 10.08
N MET A 261 15.15 -6.49 10.58
CA MET A 261 15.01 -6.15 11.99
C MET A 261 14.20 -4.86 12.11
N ASP A 262 13.30 -4.80 13.05
CA ASP A 262 12.59 -3.57 13.38
C ASP A 262 12.46 -3.41 14.90
N PHE A 263 12.42 -2.17 15.37
CA PHE A 263 12.20 -1.86 16.78
C PHE A 263 11.29 -0.65 16.95
N SER A 264 10.64 -0.58 18.10
CA SER A 264 9.87 0.57 18.57
C SER A 264 10.07 0.74 20.07
N THR A 265 10.26 1.98 20.50
CA THR A 265 10.42 2.33 21.91
C THR A 265 9.92 3.73 22.20
N SER A 266 9.65 4.02 23.46
CA SER A 266 9.29 5.35 23.94
C SER A 266 10.38 5.91 24.84
N LEU A 267 10.80 7.15 24.58
CA LEU A 267 11.74 7.89 25.40
C LEU A 267 11.09 9.18 25.88
N GLY A 268 10.53 9.15 27.08
CA GLY A 268 9.67 10.23 27.56
C GLY A 268 8.46 10.41 26.64
N ASN A 269 8.31 11.61 26.07
CA ASN A 269 7.20 11.94 25.17
C ASN A 269 7.53 11.70 23.67
N TYR A 270 8.66 11.07 23.37
CA TYR A 270 9.08 10.76 22.01
C TYR A 270 8.92 9.27 21.74
N GLY A 271 8.29 8.95 20.60
CA GLY A 271 8.36 7.63 20.00
C GLY A 271 9.60 7.51 19.13
N LEU A 272 10.33 6.43 19.24
CA LEU A 272 11.48 6.10 18.41
C LEU A 272 11.22 4.79 17.70
N ARG A 273 11.41 4.76 16.38
CA ARG A 273 11.21 3.58 15.54
C ARG A 273 12.36 3.40 14.58
N GLY A 274 12.70 2.17 14.30
CA GLY A 274 13.73 1.88 13.32
C GLY A 274 13.49 0.55 12.63
N GLU A 275 13.93 0.49 11.37
CA GLU A 275 13.91 -0.72 10.55
C GLU A 275 15.23 -0.87 9.81
N PHE A 276 15.60 -2.10 9.59
CA PHE A 276 16.76 -2.48 8.81
C PHE A 276 16.41 -3.74 7.99
N ALA A 277 16.78 -3.76 6.72
CA ALA A 277 16.63 -4.92 5.85
C ALA A 277 17.84 -5.09 4.94
N CYS A 278 18.34 -6.31 4.87
CA CYS A 278 19.37 -6.73 3.94
C CYS A 278 18.75 -7.66 2.90
N SER A 279 18.72 -7.23 1.65
CA SER A 279 18.14 -7.96 0.52
C SER A 279 19.22 -8.57 -0.34
N LEU A 280 19.17 -9.90 -0.51
CA LEU A 280 20.15 -10.73 -1.21
C LEU A 280 19.46 -11.50 -2.33
N PRO A 281 19.41 -10.97 -3.58
CA PRO A 281 18.87 -11.70 -4.73
C PRO A 281 19.74 -12.93 -5.06
N GLU A 282 19.10 -14.07 -5.40
CA GLU A 282 19.83 -15.32 -5.70
C GLU A 282 20.67 -15.23 -6.99
N LYS A 283 20.17 -14.51 -8.00
CA LYS A 283 20.85 -14.40 -9.30
C LYS A 283 20.87 -12.95 -9.70
N SER A 284 22.06 -12.43 -9.96
CA SER A 284 22.25 -11.15 -10.62
C SER A 284 22.59 -11.40 -12.09
N ASN A 285 21.81 -10.85 -13.02
CA ASN A 285 22.11 -10.92 -14.44
C ASN A 285 22.81 -9.61 -14.83
N ASN A 286 24.10 -9.72 -15.16
CA ASN A 286 24.95 -8.58 -15.46
C ASN A 286 24.71 -7.96 -16.85
N SER A 287 24.03 -8.65 -17.77
CA SER A 287 23.76 -8.15 -19.13
C SER A 287 22.51 -7.28 -19.18
N ILE A 288 21.42 -7.71 -18.52
CA ILE A 288 20.19 -6.94 -18.36
C ILE A 288 19.90 -6.86 -16.87
N TYR A 289 19.71 -5.66 -16.37
CA TYR A 289 19.49 -5.39 -14.96
C TYR A 289 18.06 -5.76 -14.53
N SER A 290 17.58 -6.95 -14.94
CA SER A 290 16.24 -7.47 -14.55
C SER A 290 16.22 -8.05 -13.14
N VAL A 291 17.38 -8.26 -12.53
CA VAL A 291 17.54 -8.62 -11.11
C VAL A 291 18.37 -7.54 -10.43
N PRO A 292 17.92 -6.96 -9.30
CA PRO A 292 18.65 -5.89 -8.63
C PRO A 292 19.94 -6.39 -7.99
N ASN A 293 20.83 -5.46 -7.66
CA ASN A 293 21.98 -5.74 -6.81
C ASN A 293 21.54 -5.97 -5.36
N LYS A 294 22.40 -6.64 -4.59
CA LYS A 294 22.28 -6.68 -3.12
C LYS A 294 22.12 -5.27 -2.58
N GLN A 295 21.30 -5.11 -1.57
CA GLN A 295 21.09 -3.81 -0.95
C GLN A 295 20.82 -3.93 0.54
N VAL A 296 21.16 -2.87 1.24
CA VAL A 296 20.79 -2.65 2.63
C VAL A 296 19.90 -1.42 2.68
N GLU A 297 18.75 -1.55 3.30
CA GLU A 297 17.79 -0.45 3.50
C GLU A 297 17.56 -0.26 5.00
N TYR A 298 17.42 0.98 5.41
CA TYR A 298 17.14 1.30 6.80
C TYR A 298 16.30 2.58 6.93
N THR A 299 15.48 2.59 7.97
CA THR A 299 14.65 3.75 8.32
C THR A 299 14.80 4.00 9.83
N LEU A 300 15.02 5.25 10.20
CA LEU A 300 15.05 5.70 11.59
C LEU A 300 14.06 6.85 11.73
N GLY A 301 13.09 6.70 12.63
CA GLY A 301 12.01 7.66 12.85
C GLY A 301 11.92 8.13 14.28
N ILE A 302 11.55 9.38 14.45
CA ILE A 302 11.15 9.98 15.71
C ILE A 302 9.78 10.62 15.53
N ASP A 303 8.90 10.39 16.48
CA ASP A 303 7.60 11.02 16.53
C ASP A 303 7.31 11.64 17.90
N ARG A 304 6.48 12.66 17.89
CA ARG A 304 5.95 13.29 19.09
C ARG A 304 4.59 13.93 18.83
N SER A 305 3.72 13.84 19.82
CA SER A 305 2.44 14.54 19.83
C SER A 305 2.40 15.58 20.95
N TRP A 306 1.77 16.74 20.64
CA TRP A 306 1.50 17.85 21.55
C TRP A 306 0.02 18.21 21.38
N ASP A 307 -0.80 17.97 22.37
CA ASP A 307 -2.24 18.20 22.32
C ASP A 307 -2.87 17.81 20.96
N ASN A 308 -3.12 18.79 20.12
CA ASN A 308 -3.74 18.61 18.80
C ASN A 308 -2.73 18.56 17.62
N PHE A 309 -1.43 18.67 17.86
CA PHE A 309 -0.39 18.63 16.84
C PHE A 309 0.48 17.38 17.01
N SER A 310 0.78 16.70 15.92
CA SER A 310 1.75 15.62 15.87
C SER A 310 2.77 15.82 14.75
N LEU A 311 3.97 15.34 14.99
CA LEU A 311 5.07 15.41 14.03
C LEU A 311 5.80 14.07 14.00
N ILE A 312 5.94 13.52 12.78
CA ILE A 312 6.79 12.35 12.51
C ILE A 312 7.91 12.81 11.57
N VAL A 313 9.14 12.50 11.92
CA VAL A 313 10.32 12.72 11.08
C VAL A 313 11.07 11.41 10.92
N GLN A 314 11.40 11.06 9.67
CA GLN A 314 12.13 9.82 9.38
C GLN A 314 13.30 10.10 8.46
N TYR A 315 14.42 9.49 8.76
CA TYR A 315 15.56 9.36 7.87
C TYR A 315 15.52 7.97 7.22
N ILE A 316 15.63 7.94 5.89
CA ILE A 316 15.52 6.73 5.07
C ILE A 316 16.82 6.60 4.28
N GLY A 317 17.49 5.48 4.42
CA GLY A 317 18.74 5.19 3.73
C GLY A 317 18.70 3.89 2.96
N LYS A 318 19.44 3.86 1.84
CA LYS A 318 19.69 2.65 1.05
C LYS A 318 21.15 2.64 0.61
N TYR A 319 21.81 1.50 0.80
CA TYR A 319 23.18 1.25 0.36
C TYR A 319 23.24 0.06 -0.58
N ILE A 320 23.90 0.25 -1.72
CA ILE A 320 24.04 -0.76 -2.79
C ILE A 320 25.53 -0.97 -3.04
N PRO A 321 26.18 -1.99 -2.44
CA PRO A 321 27.63 -2.15 -2.48
C PRO A 321 28.19 -2.34 -3.88
N ASP A 322 27.50 -3.12 -4.72
CA ASP A 322 27.98 -3.55 -6.04
C ASP A 322 27.30 -2.78 -7.20
N LEU A 323 26.83 -1.55 -6.96
CA LEU A 323 26.17 -0.76 -7.99
C LEU A 323 27.14 -0.40 -9.14
N THR A 324 26.82 -0.87 -10.34
CA THR A 324 27.49 -0.46 -11.57
C THR A 324 26.76 0.75 -12.15
N THR A 325 27.41 1.90 -12.20
CA THR A 325 26.82 3.14 -12.74
C THR A 325 26.81 3.17 -14.27
N ASP A 326 27.79 2.51 -14.90
CA ASP A 326 27.91 2.44 -16.35
C ASP A 326 26.91 1.45 -16.97
N ILE A 327 25.92 1.99 -17.69
CA ILE A 327 24.90 1.19 -18.38
C ILE A 327 25.43 0.81 -19.75
N LYS A 328 26.01 -0.39 -19.86
CA LYS A 328 26.49 -0.98 -21.11
C LYS A 328 25.35 -1.61 -21.91
N GLY A 329 25.57 -1.82 -23.19
CA GLY A 329 24.64 -2.51 -24.07
C GLY A 329 24.13 -1.67 -25.24
N ASN A 330 23.28 -2.27 -26.04
CA ASN A 330 22.62 -1.61 -27.17
C ASN A 330 21.57 -0.58 -26.66
N PRO A 331 21.01 0.28 -27.50
CA PRO A 331 20.04 1.32 -27.06
C PRO A 331 18.85 0.76 -26.30
N MET A 332 18.35 -0.43 -26.68
CA MET A 332 17.23 -1.07 -26.00
C MET A 332 17.60 -1.58 -24.62
N GLU A 333 18.75 -2.24 -24.48
CA GLU A 333 19.27 -2.69 -23.19
C GLU A 333 19.49 -1.53 -22.23
N ARG A 334 20.03 -0.41 -22.71
CA ARG A 334 20.19 0.81 -21.90
C ARG A 334 18.85 1.34 -21.40
N LYS A 335 17.82 1.37 -22.28
CA LYS A 335 16.47 1.80 -21.89
C LYS A 335 15.86 0.88 -20.85
N LEU A 336 15.98 -0.44 -21.00
CA LEU A 336 15.48 -1.42 -20.03
C LEU A 336 16.23 -1.37 -18.71
N ASN A 337 17.56 -1.22 -18.75
CA ASN A 337 18.35 -1.05 -17.54
C ASN A 337 17.95 0.20 -16.77
N SER A 338 17.65 1.31 -17.45
CA SER A 338 17.13 2.52 -16.81
C SER A 338 15.75 2.28 -16.16
N LEU A 339 14.83 1.58 -16.86
CA LEU A 339 13.54 1.23 -16.30
C LEU A 339 13.63 0.32 -15.07
N ASN A 340 14.49 -0.71 -15.14
CA ASN A 340 14.70 -1.61 -14.01
C ASN A 340 15.31 -0.87 -12.80
N ARG A 341 16.21 0.09 -13.02
CA ARG A 341 16.73 0.95 -11.96
C ARG A 341 15.63 1.80 -11.30
N ILE A 342 14.66 2.26 -12.09
CA ILE A 342 13.48 2.97 -11.57
C ILE A 342 12.64 2.04 -10.70
N VAL A 343 12.32 0.82 -11.19
CA VAL A 343 11.56 -0.18 -10.45
C VAL A 343 12.21 -0.54 -9.12
N PHE A 344 13.53 -0.75 -9.13
CA PHE A 344 14.30 -1.14 -7.95
C PHE A 344 14.78 0.05 -7.11
N THR A 345 14.59 1.28 -7.60
CA THR A 345 15.13 2.50 -6.98
C THR A 345 16.65 2.40 -6.72
N GLN A 346 17.40 1.82 -7.67
CA GLN A 346 18.85 1.59 -7.56
C GLN A 346 19.64 2.51 -8.52
N HIS A 347 19.58 3.82 -8.28
CA HIS A 347 20.26 4.83 -9.11
C HIS A 347 21.64 5.20 -8.58
N GLU A 348 21.77 5.32 -7.27
CA GLU A 348 22.98 5.74 -6.58
C GLU A 348 23.44 4.66 -5.59
N ARG A 349 24.75 4.59 -5.32
CA ARG A 349 25.31 3.65 -4.34
C ARG A 349 24.78 3.94 -2.93
N TRP A 350 24.69 5.22 -2.60
CA TRP A 350 24.11 5.72 -1.36
C TRP A 350 22.89 6.58 -1.67
N ASN A 351 21.77 6.19 -1.15
CA ASN A 351 20.54 6.96 -1.28
C ASN A 351 20.14 7.44 0.12
N HIS A 352 19.91 8.74 0.23
CA HIS A 352 19.55 9.42 1.46
C HIS A 352 18.27 10.21 1.26
N SER A 353 17.32 10.02 2.15
CA SER A 353 16.03 10.70 2.10
C SER A 353 15.57 11.07 3.50
N VAL A 354 14.74 12.09 3.59
CA VAL A 354 14.03 12.47 4.81
C VAL A 354 12.55 12.61 4.48
N SER A 355 11.70 12.00 5.30
CA SER A 355 10.27 12.27 5.30
C SER A 355 9.86 13.05 6.54
N VAL A 356 8.88 13.94 6.36
CA VAL A 356 8.32 14.76 7.45
C VAL A 356 6.81 14.72 7.32
N ARG A 357 6.12 14.40 8.41
CA ARG A 357 4.66 14.34 8.48
C ARG A 357 4.15 15.12 9.69
N PRO A 358 3.94 16.44 9.59
CA PRO A 358 3.13 17.17 10.54
C PRO A 358 1.65 16.89 10.33
N ALA A 359 0.91 16.75 11.42
CA ALA A 359 -0.54 16.64 11.40
C ALA A 359 -1.14 17.48 12.53
N LEU A 360 -2.28 18.13 12.24
CA LEU A 360 -2.98 19.00 13.15
C LEU A 360 -4.46 18.62 13.17
N SER A 361 -4.98 18.31 14.37
CA SER A 361 -6.38 18.00 14.61
C SER A 361 -7.08 19.19 15.24
N LEU A 362 -8.14 19.68 14.62
CA LEU A 362 -8.89 20.88 15.00
C LEU A 362 -10.37 20.54 15.16
N LEU A 363 -11.13 21.48 15.77
CA LEU A 363 -12.58 21.38 15.92
C LEU A 363 -13.01 20.04 16.58
N HIS A 364 -12.37 19.67 17.69
CA HIS A 364 -12.61 18.39 18.39
C HIS A 364 -12.41 17.19 17.44
N GLU A 365 -11.29 17.17 16.72
CA GLU A 365 -10.86 16.12 15.78
C GLU A 365 -11.72 15.97 14.50
N THR A 366 -12.73 16.82 14.31
CA THR A 366 -13.54 16.79 13.07
C THR A 366 -12.80 17.33 11.85
N LEU A 367 -11.78 18.19 12.05
CA LEU A 367 -10.94 18.74 11.00
C LEU A 367 -9.48 18.31 11.22
N ASN A 368 -8.96 17.50 10.30
CA ASN A 368 -7.58 17.04 10.32
C ASN A 368 -6.82 17.59 9.11
N VAL A 369 -5.69 18.25 9.38
CA VAL A 369 -4.79 18.79 8.36
C VAL A 369 -3.46 18.03 8.45
N GLU A 370 -3.03 17.42 7.37
CA GLU A 370 -1.80 16.63 7.29
C GLU A 370 -0.98 17.04 6.07
N LEU A 371 0.33 17.00 6.20
CA LEU A 371 1.26 17.13 5.08
C LEU A 371 2.24 15.95 5.15
N LEU A 372 2.31 15.14 4.10
CA LEU A 372 3.43 14.22 3.92
C LEU A 372 4.43 14.86 2.95
N GLY A 373 5.64 15.11 3.42
CA GLY A 373 6.77 15.56 2.63
C GLY A 373 7.87 14.49 2.57
N LEU A 374 8.42 14.23 1.39
CA LEU A 374 9.59 13.37 1.18
C LEU A 374 10.61 14.11 0.32
N CYS A 375 11.85 14.15 0.78
CA CYS A 375 12.98 14.69 0.07
C CYS A 375 14.05 13.61 -0.10
N GLN A 376 14.33 13.20 -1.34
CA GLN A 376 15.40 12.28 -1.70
C GLN A 376 16.60 13.09 -2.21
N PHE A 377 17.59 13.28 -1.35
CA PHE A 377 18.75 14.15 -1.65
C PHE A 377 19.63 13.57 -2.76
N SER A 378 19.83 12.24 -2.77
CA SER A 378 20.73 11.57 -3.73
C SER A 378 20.24 11.63 -5.17
N THR A 379 18.93 11.53 -5.37
CA THR A 379 18.29 11.52 -6.69
C THR A 379 17.62 12.84 -7.07
N LYS A 380 17.58 13.81 -6.14
CA LYS A 380 16.92 15.11 -6.28
C LYS A 380 15.43 14.98 -6.61
N GLU A 381 14.78 14.08 -5.91
CA GLU A 381 13.36 13.79 -6.06
C GLU A 381 12.61 14.28 -4.82
N TYR A 382 11.44 14.88 -5.02
CA TYR A 382 10.61 15.48 -3.96
C TYR A 382 9.17 15.03 -4.14
N PHE A 383 8.51 14.77 -3.02
CA PHE A 383 7.09 14.46 -2.99
C PHE A 383 6.41 15.23 -1.88
N PHE A 384 5.25 15.82 -2.17
CA PHE A 384 4.40 16.52 -1.21
C PHE A 384 2.96 16.10 -1.38
N GLN A 385 2.32 15.76 -0.27
CA GLN A 385 0.91 15.40 -0.23
C GLN A 385 0.22 16.14 0.93
N PRO A 386 -0.19 17.42 0.71
CA PRO A 386 -1.09 18.11 1.63
C PRO A 386 -2.47 17.46 1.58
N LYS A 387 -3.10 17.27 2.73
CA LYS A 387 -4.40 16.64 2.87
C LYS A 387 -5.19 17.29 4.01
N VAL A 388 -6.41 17.65 3.74
CA VAL A 388 -7.39 18.14 4.71
C VAL A 388 -8.55 17.17 4.71
N ARG A 389 -8.86 16.62 5.88
CA ARG A 389 -10.00 15.73 6.10
C ARG A 389 -10.98 16.41 7.04
N TYR A 390 -12.24 16.51 6.62
CA TYR A 390 -13.32 17.11 7.40
C TYR A 390 -14.45 16.11 7.56
N ALA A 391 -14.76 15.74 8.81
CA ALA A 391 -15.93 14.96 9.17
C ALA A 391 -17.16 15.89 9.16
N ILE A 392 -17.95 15.84 8.09
CA ILE A 392 -19.18 16.63 7.95
C ILE A 392 -20.25 16.09 8.92
N ALA A 393 -20.27 14.78 9.10
CA ALA A 393 -21.08 14.04 10.04
C ALA A 393 -20.34 12.75 10.41
N ASP A 394 -20.80 12.01 11.41
CA ASP A 394 -20.16 10.77 11.90
C ASP A 394 -19.88 9.76 10.77
N ALA A 395 -20.81 9.66 9.83
CA ALA A 395 -20.69 8.75 8.68
C ALA A 395 -20.10 9.41 7.42
N VAL A 396 -19.96 10.74 7.36
CA VAL A 396 -19.66 11.48 6.13
C VAL A 396 -18.35 12.25 6.25
N THR A 397 -17.37 11.90 5.45
CA THR A 397 -16.04 12.54 5.43
C THR A 397 -15.76 13.13 4.05
N LEU A 398 -15.36 14.41 4.03
CA LEU A 398 -14.80 15.09 2.88
C LEU A 398 -13.28 15.16 3.02
N THR A 399 -12.57 14.71 2.00
CA THR A 399 -11.11 14.82 1.94
C THR A 399 -10.74 15.67 0.73
N VAL A 400 -9.92 16.70 0.94
CA VAL A 400 -9.36 17.57 -0.11
C VAL A 400 -7.85 17.57 0.05
N GLY A 401 -7.13 17.54 -1.06
CA GLY A 401 -5.68 17.55 -1.00
C GLY A 401 -5.01 17.63 -2.37
N GLY A 402 -3.72 17.38 -2.37
CA GLY A 402 -2.91 17.31 -3.57
C GLY A 402 -1.85 16.23 -3.45
N GLN A 403 -1.35 15.76 -4.58
CA GLN A 403 -0.14 14.97 -4.66
C GLN A 403 0.76 15.57 -5.72
N LEU A 404 1.96 15.94 -5.30
CA LEU A 404 2.91 16.68 -6.11
C LEU A 404 4.24 15.93 -6.10
N PHE A 405 4.62 15.41 -7.24
CA PHE A 405 5.91 14.79 -7.50
C PHE A 405 6.77 15.76 -8.28
N TYR A 406 8.05 15.79 -7.98
CA TYR A 406 9.05 16.55 -8.72
C TYR A 406 10.36 15.78 -8.76
N GLY A 407 10.99 15.70 -9.93
CA GLY A 407 12.28 15.02 -10.09
C GLY A 407 12.79 15.04 -11.53
N PRO A 408 14.04 14.56 -11.74
CA PRO A 408 14.58 14.38 -13.08
C PRO A 408 13.74 13.41 -13.92
N ASP A 409 13.65 13.63 -15.23
CA ASP A 409 12.84 12.83 -16.17
C ASP A 409 13.19 11.34 -16.22
N ASP A 410 14.43 11.00 -15.86
CA ASP A 410 14.95 9.63 -15.84
C ASP A 410 14.80 8.94 -14.46
N ARG A 411 14.03 9.55 -13.54
CA ARG A 411 13.74 9.06 -12.20
C ARG A 411 12.26 8.79 -12.01
N LEU A 412 11.93 8.06 -10.94
CA LEU A 412 10.55 7.67 -10.65
C LEU A 412 9.63 8.89 -10.50
N PHE A 413 10.03 9.89 -9.71
CA PHE A 413 9.17 11.04 -9.44
C PHE A 413 9.05 11.96 -10.66
N GLY A 414 10.05 12.06 -11.53
CA GLY A 414 9.92 12.77 -12.79
C GLY A 414 8.91 12.11 -13.76
N ILE A 415 8.81 10.78 -13.74
CA ILE A 415 7.75 10.06 -14.49
C ILE A 415 6.38 10.29 -13.85
N LEU A 416 6.29 10.22 -12.51
CA LEU A 416 5.05 10.41 -11.76
C LEU A 416 4.58 11.86 -11.82
N GLU A 417 5.45 12.85 -11.91
CA GLU A 417 5.13 14.25 -12.11
C GLU A 417 4.18 14.45 -13.29
N LYS A 418 4.49 13.82 -14.43
CA LYS A 418 3.69 13.93 -15.65
C LYS A 418 2.34 13.22 -15.60
N THR A 419 2.20 12.21 -14.73
CA THR A 419 1.05 11.31 -14.74
C THR A 419 0.19 11.36 -13.49
N LYS A 420 0.76 11.75 -12.35
CA LYS A 420 0.11 11.67 -11.03
C LYS A 420 -0.07 13.03 -10.34
N ASN A 421 0.66 14.09 -10.74
CA ASN A 421 0.46 15.42 -10.14
C ASN A 421 -0.99 15.85 -10.30
N SER A 422 -1.64 16.08 -9.16
CA SER A 422 -3.07 16.39 -9.12
C SER A 422 -3.47 17.02 -7.79
N VAL A 423 -4.53 17.80 -7.85
CA VAL A 423 -5.37 18.13 -6.70
C VAL A 423 -6.55 17.19 -6.70
N PHE A 424 -7.04 16.81 -5.53
CA PHE A 424 -8.14 15.86 -5.42
C PHE A 424 -9.18 16.27 -4.40
N THR A 425 -10.38 15.78 -4.61
CA THR A 425 -11.48 15.81 -3.65
C THR A 425 -12.13 14.45 -3.61
N GLU A 426 -12.39 13.93 -2.42
CA GLU A 426 -13.11 12.68 -2.19
C GLU A 426 -14.21 12.89 -1.14
N LEU A 427 -15.41 12.42 -1.42
CA LEU A 427 -16.49 12.29 -0.44
C LEU A 427 -16.69 10.80 -0.15
N LYS A 428 -16.67 10.46 1.15
CA LYS A 428 -16.86 9.10 1.65
C LYS A 428 -18.00 9.05 2.63
N VAL A 429 -18.88 8.06 2.48
CA VAL A 429 -19.97 7.74 3.40
C VAL A 429 -19.73 6.34 3.92
N SER A 430 -19.60 6.17 5.23
CA SER A 430 -19.38 4.88 5.90
C SER A 430 -20.65 4.43 6.63
N PHE A 431 -20.87 3.11 6.74
CA PHE A 431 -22.05 2.51 7.42
C PHE A 431 -21.67 1.20 8.11
#